data_89d81d17f1761cdb56f2dd3484af7d67
#
_entry.id   89d81d17f1761cdb56f2dd3484af7d67
#
_cell.length_a   1.000
_cell.length_b   1.000
_cell.length_c   1.000
_cell.angle_alpha   90.00
_cell.angle_beta   90.00
_cell.angle_gamma   90.00
#
_symmetry.space_group_name_H-M   'P 1'
#
loop_
_entity.id
_entity.type
_entity.pdbx_description
1 polymer ?
#
loop_
_entity_poly.entity_id
_entity_poly.type
_entity_poly.pdbx_seq_one_letter_code
_entity_poly.pdbx_strand_id
1 'polypeptide(L)' 'MASKYSKTLRVSISGILNFEDGKPTTVDVEDIGEIDLATQLAPFAGQSVTISISQKDEF' A
#
# COMPACT_ATOMS: atom_id res chain seq x y z
N MET A 1 -6.10 19.71 -14.35
CA MET A 1 -5.92 20.92 -13.58
C MET A 1 -5.46 20.62 -12.17
N ALA A 2 -4.50 21.35 -11.71
CA ALA A 2 -3.99 21.14 -10.38
C ALA A 2 -5.02 21.53 -9.33
N SER A 3 -5.10 20.74 -8.29
CA SER A 3 -5.98 21.05 -7.19
C SER A 3 -5.45 22.22 -6.41
N LYS A 4 -6.31 23.14 -6.06
CA LYS A 4 -5.92 24.25 -5.20
C LYS A 4 -5.88 23.85 -3.76
N TYR A 5 -6.48 22.76 -3.47
CA TYR A 5 -6.56 22.24 -2.13
C TYR A 5 -5.58 21.10 -2.02
N SER A 6 -4.61 21.27 -1.16
CA SER A 6 -3.56 20.28 -0.99
C SER A 6 -3.74 19.56 0.34
N LYS A 7 -3.88 18.27 0.27
CA LYS A 7 -4.02 17.47 1.45
C LYS A 7 -3.09 16.27 1.31
N THR A 8 -2.22 16.10 2.26
CA THR A 8 -1.29 14.98 2.23
C THR A 8 -1.83 13.83 3.04
N LEU A 9 -2.01 12.73 2.37
CA LEU A 9 -2.42 11.49 3.01
C LEU A 9 -1.44 10.43 2.56
N ARG A 10 -0.84 9.75 3.52
CA ARG A 10 0.21 8.79 3.22
C ARG A 10 -0.05 7.48 3.93
N VAL A 11 0.14 6.40 3.20
CA VAL A 11 0.12 5.06 3.78
C VAL A 11 1.48 4.45 3.56
N SER A 12 2.08 3.96 4.62
CA SER A 12 3.38 3.30 4.55
C SER A 12 3.27 1.95 5.21
N ILE A 13 3.59 0.91 4.46
CA ILE A 13 3.48 -0.46 4.94
C ILE A 13 4.79 -1.17 4.67
N SER A 14 5.36 -1.76 5.68
CA SER A 14 6.58 -2.54 5.55
C SER A 14 6.32 -3.96 6.00
N GLY A 15 6.73 -4.91 5.19
CA GLY A 15 6.52 -6.31 5.53
C GLY A 15 6.77 -7.19 4.33
N ILE A 16 6.28 -8.39 4.40
CA ILE A 16 6.44 -9.37 3.33
C ILE A 16 5.19 -9.37 2.48
N LEU A 17 5.39 -9.10 1.21
CA LEU A 17 4.28 -9.05 0.26
C LEU A 17 3.88 -10.46 -0.16
N ASN A 18 2.59 -10.74 -0.05
CA ASN A 18 2.03 -12.01 -0.50
C ASN A 18 1.12 -11.73 -1.69
N PHE A 19 1.59 -12.08 -2.85
CA PHE A 19 0.83 -11.89 -4.07
C PHE A 19 0.66 -13.22 -4.77
N GLU A 20 -0.58 -13.59 -5.00
CA GLU A 20 -0.92 -14.83 -5.66
C GLU A 20 -2.10 -14.59 -6.58
N ASP A 21 -2.02 -15.14 -7.78
CA ASP A 21 -3.11 -15.04 -8.73
C ASP A 21 -4.39 -15.60 -8.14
N GLY A 22 -5.47 -14.84 -8.25
CA GLY A 22 -6.76 -15.29 -7.76
C GLY A 22 -6.97 -15.18 -6.28
N LYS A 23 -6.02 -14.58 -5.57
CA LYS A 23 -6.13 -14.38 -4.13
C LYS A 23 -5.89 -12.92 -3.78
N PRO A 24 -6.42 -12.47 -2.65
CA PRO A 24 -6.17 -11.10 -2.21
C PRO A 24 -4.68 -10.85 -1.98
N THR A 25 -4.24 -9.66 -2.33
CA THR A 25 -2.87 -9.24 -2.07
C THR A 25 -2.77 -8.75 -0.63
N THR A 26 -1.85 -9.31 0.11
CA THR A 26 -1.68 -8.95 1.51
C THR A 26 -0.22 -8.67 1.82
N VAL A 27 0.01 -7.98 2.92
CA VAL A 27 1.35 -7.74 3.42
C VAL A 27 1.40 -8.24 4.85
N ASP A 28 2.36 -9.11 5.12
CA ASP A 28 2.56 -9.65 6.45
C ASP A 28 3.47 -8.71 7.23
N VAL A 29 2.88 -7.95 8.13
CA VAL A 29 3.60 -6.94 8.91
C VAL A 29 3.96 -7.51 10.26
N GLU A 30 5.23 -7.36 10.63
CA GLU A 30 5.71 -7.85 11.91
C GLU A 30 4.93 -7.21 13.05
N ASP A 31 4.53 -8.01 14.00
CA ASP A 31 3.79 -7.59 15.20
C ASP A 31 2.33 -7.19 14.95
N ILE A 32 1.93 -7.08 13.71
CA ILE A 32 0.56 -6.71 13.39
C ILE A 32 -0.18 -7.87 12.73
N GLY A 33 0.52 -8.55 11.83
CA GLY A 33 -0.06 -9.65 11.10
C GLY A 33 -0.37 -9.27 9.68
N GLU A 34 -1.27 -10.01 9.08
CA GLU A 34 -1.58 -9.86 7.66
C GLU A 34 -2.52 -8.69 7.44
N ILE A 35 -2.14 -7.83 6.53
CA ILE A 35 -2.94 -6.66 6.18
C ILE A 35 -3.39 -6.79 4.74
N ASP A 36 -4.69 -6.61 4.51
CA ASP A 36 -5.25 -6.64 3.17
C ASP A 36 -4.96 -5.32 2.48
N LEU A 37 -4.17 -5.41 1.42
CA LEU A 37 -3.75 -4.22 0.70
C LEU A 37 -4.91 -3.48 0.06
N ALA A 38 -5.90 -4.21 -0.43
CA ALA A 38 -7.07 -3.58 -1.04
C ALA A 38 -7.80 -2.69 -0.04
N THR A 39 -7.88 -3.13 1.20
CA THR A 39 -8.52 -2.34 2.25
C THR A 39 -7.74 -1.06 2.51
N GLN A 40 -6.42 -1.14 2.46
CA GLN A 40 -5.59 0.03 2.70
C GLN A 40 -5.65 1.02 1.54
N LEU A 41 -5.88 0.54 0.35
CA LEU A 41 -5.95 1.41 -0.83
C LEU A 41 -7.33 2.01 -1.06
N ALA A 42 -8.35 1.47 -0.45
CA ALA A 42 -9.71 1.92 -0.68
C ALA A 42 -9.93 3.42 -0.48
N PRO A 43 -9.36 4.04 0.57
CA PRO A 43 -9.55 5.49 0.77
C PRO A 43 -9.01 6.35 -0.37
N PHE A 44 -8.16 5.79 -1.20
CA PHE A 44 -7.53 6.53 -2.28
C PHE A 44 -8.23 6.34 -3.62
N ALA A 45 -9.30 5.57 -3.64
CA ALA A 45 -9.99 5.28 -4.89
C ALA A 45 -10.46 6.58 -5.55
N GLY A 46 -10.19 6.68 -6.84
CA GLY A 46 -10.57 7.86 -7.59
C GLY A 46 -9.65 9.06 -7.42
N GLN A 47 -8.60 8.91 -6.62
CA GLN A 47 -7.66 9.98 -6.39
C GLN A 47 -6.41 9.81 -7.24
N SER A 48 -5.73 10.92 -7.46
CA SER A 48 -4.45 10.88 -8.14
C SER A 48 -3.38 10.51 -7.11
N VAL A 49 -2.75 9.38 -7.28
CA VAL A 49 -1.81 8.89 -6.28
C VAL A 49 -0.50 8.48 -6.93
N THR A 50 0.52 8.40 -6.12
CA THR A 50 1.81 7.87 -6.51
C THR A 50 2.06 6.61 -5.71
N ILE A 51 2.39 5.54 -6.39
CA ILE A 51 2.67 4.27 -5.75
C ILE A 51 4.14 3.94 -5.91
N SER A 52 4.81 3.72 -4.81
CA SER A 52 6.23 3.35 -4.80
C SER A 52 6.42 2.03 -4.09
N ILE A 53 7.21 1.17 -4.67
CA ILE A 53 7.53 -0.12 -4.07
C ILE A 53 9.04 -0.27 -4.05
N SER A 54 9.56 -0.53 -2.86
CA SER A 54 10.99 -0.72 -2.68
C SER A 54 11.23 -2.08 -2.07
N GLN A 55 12.23 -2.75 -2.57
CA GLN A 55 12.64 -4.02 -2.02
C GLN A 55 13.99 -3.84 -1.35
N LYS A 56 14.07 -4.36 -0.14
CA LYS A 56 15.32 -4.32 0.59
C LYS A 56 15.97 -5.68 0.53
N ASP A 57 17.12 -5.75 -0.08
CA ASP A 57 17.90 -6.97 -0.16
C ASP A 57 18.95 -6.97 0.93
N GLU A 58 18.94 -8.01 1.70
CA GLU A 58 19.95 -8.16 2.74
C GLU A 58 20.67 -9.47 2.55
N PHE A 59 21.95 -9.38 2.34
CA PHE A 59 22.79 -10.56 2.22
C PHE A 59 23.96 -10.47 3.17
#